data_a5923f040c4788ea8b1aa5672b03ec2d
#
_entry.id   a5923f040c4788ea8b1aa5672b03ec2d
#
_cell.length_a   1.000
_cell.length_b   1.000
_cell.length_c   1.000
_cell.angle_alpha   90.00
_cell.angle_beta   90.00
_cell.angle_gamma   90.00
#
_symmetry.space_group_name_H-M   'P 1'
#
loop_
_entity.id
_entity.type
_entity.pdbx_description
1 polymer ?
#
loop_
_entity_poly.entity_id
_entity_poly.type
_entity_poly.pdbx_seq_one_letter_code
_entity_poly.pdbx_strand_id
1 'polypeptide(L)'
;MKTKNIKLIIVAVVLILVTAGLYLFDSSEKLVQRTNDFELTEDMEIVKVKKHGIPSFRAAYEAKIKVDHSDPWKTVDLLVEAYPGLQCDILSYENYQATADDLFDGYSLIPTPEYNSNVWIGVYSDVDEHEYVFFIDSESQTDAYLYIYYSR
;
A
#
# COMPACT_ATOMS: atom_id res chain seq x y z
N MET A 1 39.65 -22.89 -16.26
CA MET A 1 38.85 -21.62 -16.13
C MET A 1 37.34 -21.78 -16.30
N LYS A 2 36.81 -22.74 -17.04
CA LYS A 2 35.37 -22.93 -17.28
C LYS A 2 34.52 -23.33 -16.06
N THR A 3 35.05 -24.14 -15.15
CA THR A 3 34.31 -24.69 -13.99
C THR A 3 34.04 -23.69 -12.89
N LYS A 4 34.88 -22.65 -12.70
CA LYS A 4 34.64 -21.58 -11.71
C LYS A 4 33.44 -20.68 -12.09
N ASN A 5 33.31 -20.38 -13.38
CA ASN A 5 32.24 -19.53 -13.88
C ASN A 5 30.85 -20.25 -13.79
N ILE A 6 30.85 -21.56 -14.02
CA ILE A 6 29.63 -22.38 -13.90
C ILE A 6 29.13 -22.39 -12.45
N LYS A 7 30.02 -22.55 -11.47
CA LYS A 7 29.64 -22.51 -10.04
C LYS A 7 29.09 -21.15 -9.64
N LEU A 8 29.67 -20.06 -10.14
CA LEU A 8 29.21 -18.72 -9.86
C LEU A 8 27.81 -18.44 -10.45
N ILE A 9 27.55 -18.93 -11.65
CA ILE A 9 26.24 -18.83 -12.31
C ILE A 9 25.18 -19.63 -11.55
N ILE A 10 25.51 -20.84 -11.11
CA ILE A 10 24.57 -21.66 -10.33
C ILE A 10 24.23 -20.98 -9.00
N VAL A 11 25.22 -20.43 -8.29
CA VAL A 11 24.97 -19.70 -7.03
C VAL A 11 24.09 -18.46 -7.28
N ALA A 12 24.33 -17.70 -8.34
CA ALA A 12 23.51 -16.54 -8.69
C ALA A 12 22.06 -16.96 -9.02
N VAL A 13 21.87 -18.01 -9.79
CA VAL A 13 20.53 -18.55 -10.13
C VAL A 13 19.80 -19.04 -8.88
N VAL A 14 20.48 -19.76 -7.98
CA VAL A 14 19.89 -20.22 -6.72
C VAL A 14 19.50 -19.04 -5.84
N LEU A 15 20.35 -18.02 -5.72
CA LEU A 15 20.03 -16.79 -4.97
C LEU A 15 18.78 -16.07 -5.54
N ILE A 16 18.70 -15.96 -6.86
CA ILE A 16 17.53 -15.35 -7.53
C ILE A 16 16.26 -16.18 -7.27
N LEU A 17 16.35 -17.51 -7.35
CA LEU A 17 15.20 -18.39 -7.10
C LEU A 17 14.77 -18.35 -5.63
N VAL A 18 15.71 -18.28 -4.69
CA VAL A 18 15.40 -18.17 -3.25
C VAL A 18 14.75 -16.82 -2.94
N THR A 19 15.30 -15.72 -3.46
CA THR A 19 14.70 -14.38 -3.24
C THR A 19 13.34 -14.25 -3.91
N ALA A 20 13.16 -14.75 -5.12
CA ALA A 20 11.86 -14.81 -5.78
C ALA A 20 10.87 -15.71 -5.02
N GLY A 21 11.33 -16.85 -4.52
CA GLY A 21 10.52 -17.75 -3.69
C GLY A 21 10.05 -17.06 -2.40
N LEU A 22 10.96 -16.44 -1.66
CA LEU A 22 10.61 -15.72 -0.42
C LEU A 22 9.57 -14.61 -0.67
N TYR A 23 9.70 -13.87 -1.77
CA TYR A 23 8.74 -12.83 -2.14
C TYR A 23 7.36 -13.38 -2.55
N LEU A 24 7.32 -14.50 -3.28
CA LEU A 24 6.07 -15.14 -3.69
C LEU A 24 5.34 -15.79 -2.50
N PHE A 25 6.10 -16.29 -1.51
CA PHE A 25 5.56 -16.92 -0.31
C PHE A 25 5.36 -15.95 0.86
N ASP A 26 5.79 -14.69 0.74
CA ASP A 26 5.49 -13.69 1.77
C ASP A 26 3.96 -13.46 1.81
N SER A 27 3.35 -13.67 2.97
CA SER A 27 1.92 -13.40 3.10
C SER A 27 1.65 -11.92 2.85
N SER A 28 0.48 -11.60 2.30
CA SER A 28 0.08 -10.22 2.05
C SER A 28 0.17 -9.35 3.30
N GLU A 29 -0.19 -9.93 4.44
CA GLU A 29 -0.10 -9.29 5.76
C GLU A 29 1.34 -8.93 6.13
N LYS A 30 2.28 -9.89 6.02
CA LYS A 30 3.71 -9.63 6.29
C LYS A 30 4.30 -8.58 5.36
N LEU A 31 3.88 -8.54 4.10
CA LEU A 31 4.33 -7.51 3.17
C LEU A 31 3.89 -6.13 3.63
N VAL A 32 2.60 -5.96 3.93
CA VAL A 32 2.06 -4.70 4.42
C VAL A 32 2.71 -4.29 5.74
N GLN A 33 2.81 -5.19 6.72
CA GLN A 33 3.44 -4.91 8.02
C GLN A 33 4.93 -4.52 7.90
N ARG A 34 5.67 -5.15 6.98
CA ARG A 34 7.10 -4.88 6.81
C ARG A 34 7.41 -3.57 6.11
N THR A 35 6.52 -3.12 5.24
CA THR A 35 6.72 -1.93 4.40
C THR A 35 6.09 -0.68 4.97
N ASN A 36 5.23 -0.78 5.96
CA ASN A 36 4.61 0.36 6.60
C ASN A 36 5.18 0.59 8.00
N ASP A 37 5.28 1.86 8.39
CA ASP A 37 5.76 2.27 9.70
C ASP A 37 4.67 2.25 10.78
N PHE A 38 3.42 1.93 10.43
CA PHE A 38 2.33 1.73 11.39
C PHE A 38 2.00 0.24 11.57
N GLU A 39 1.58 -0.12 12.77
CA GLU A 39 1.13 -1.47 13.08
C GLU A 39 -0.37 -1.61 12.77
N LEU A 40 -0.73 -2.74 12.13
CA LEU A 40 -2.13 -3.09 11.96
C LEU A 40 -2.73 -3.41 13.33
N THR A 41 -3.80 -2.73 13.69
CA THR A 41 -4.53 -2.96 14.92
C THR A 41 -5.47 -4.18 14.80
N GLU A 42 -5.97 -4.71 15.94
CA GLU A 42 -6.85 -5.89 15.95
C GLU A 42 -8.18 -5.68 15.20
N ASP A 43 -8.59 -4.43 15.03
CA ASP A 43 -9.79 -4.01 14.30
C ASP A 43 -9.53 -3.78 12.80
N MET A 44 -8.29 -3.96 12.33
CA MET A 44 -7.92 -3.87 10.92
C MET A 44 -7.82 -5.25 10.28
N GLU A 45 -8.47 -5.41 9.12
CA GLU A 45 -8.44 -6.65 8.34
C GLU A 45 -7.97 -6.38 6.92
N ILE A 46 -6.90 -7.07 6.49
CA ILE A 46 -6.44 -7.00 5.10
C ILE A 46 -7.42 -7.75 4.20
N VAL A 47 -8.20 -7.01 3.43
CA VAL A 47 -9.18 -7.56 2.49
C VAL A 47 -8.51 -8.03 1.20
N LYS A 48 -7.56 -7.24 0.68
CA LYS A 48 -6.89 -7.55 -0.57
C LYS A 48 -5.53 -6.85 -0.68
N VAL A 49 -4.56 -7.55 -1.23
CA VAL A 49 -3.27 -6.98 -1.64
C VAL A 49 -2.98 -7.42 -3.06
N LYS A 50 -2.57 -6.47 -3.90
CA LYS A 50 -2.08 -6.73 -5.24
C LYS A 50 -0.65 -6.22 -5.35
N LYS A 51 0.27 -7.12 -5.69
CA LYS A 51 1.69 -6.82 -5.84
C LYS A 51 1.98 -6.44 -7.29
N HIS A 52 2.83 -5.44 -7.48
CA HIS A 52 3.29 -4.96 -8.78
C HIS A 52 4.79 -5.11 -8.91
N GLY A 53 5.27 -5.28 -10.15
CA GLY A 53 6.69 -5.31 -10.45
C GLY A 53 7.39 -6.65 -10.24
N ILE A 54 8.69 -6.66 -10.50
CA ILE A 54 9.55 -7.83 -10.31
C ILE A 54 10.08 -7.84 -8.88
N PRO A 55 10.01 -8.97 -8.15
CA PRO A 55 10.29 -9.07 -6.72
C PRO A 55 11.59 -8.49 -6.21
N SER A 56 12.58 -8.31 -7.07
CA SER A 56 13.96 -7.99 -6.67
C SER A 56 14.39 -6.55 -6.88
N PHE A 57 13.60 -5.72 -7.60
CA PHE A 57 14.08 -4.41 -8.02
C PHE A 57 13.19 -3.22 -7.65
N ARG A 58 11.89 -3.40 -7.59
CA ARG A 58 10.94 -2.38 -7.12
C ARG A 58 9.71 -3.10 -6.58
N ALA A 59 9.63 -3.22 -5.28
CA ALA A 59 8.41 -3.69 -4.65
C ALA A 59 7.39 -2.55 -4.69
N ALA A 60 6.30 -2.77 -5.38
CA ALA A 60 5.14 -1.90 -5.33
C ALA A 60 3.91 -2.75 -5.03
N TYR A 61 2.94 -2.22 -4.31
CA TYR A 61 1.69 -2.92 -4.06
C TYR A 61 0.54 -1.95 -3.84
N GLU A 62 -0.65 -2.48 -4.05
CA GLU A 62 -1.90 -1.89 -3.63
C GLU A 62 -2.48 -2.74 -2.50
N ALA A 63 -2.97 -2.12 -1.43
CA ALA A 63 -3.67 -2.83 -0.37
C ALA A 63 -5.03 -2.18 -0.08
N LYS A 64 -6.03 -3.02 0.19
CA LYS A 64 -7.32 -2.61 0.74
C LYS A 64 -7.47 -3.26 2.11
N ILE A 65 -7.63 -2.43 3.13
CA ILE A 65 -7.71 -2.83 4.53
C ILE A 65 -9.04 -2.33 5.07
N LYS A 66 -9.84 -3.24 5.64
CA LYS A 66 -11.03 -2.85 6.39
C LYS A 66 -10.59 -2.23 7.71
N VAL A 67 -11.19 -1.10 8.08
CA VAL A 67 -10.94 -0.39 9.33
C VAL A 67 -12.24 -0.20 10.11
N ASP A 68 -12.15 0.24 11.35
CA ASP A 68 -13.33 0.51 12.16
C ASP A 68 -14.14 1.66 11.52
N HIS A 69 -15.35 1.35 11.06
CA HIS A 69 -16.24 2.33 10.45
C HIS A 69 -16.85 3.30 11.46
N SER A 70 -16.84 2.97 12.74
CA SER A 70 -17.37 3.84 13.80
C SER A 70 -16.46 5.02 14.10
N ASP A 71 -15.16 4.89 13.83
CA ASP A 71 -14.15 5.94 13.97
C ASP A 71 -13.02 5.83 12.94
N PRO A 72 -13.27 6.17 11.67
CA PRO A 72 -12.22 6.14 10.64
C PRO A 72 -11.07 7.11 10.94
N TRP A 73 -11.32 8.17 11.70
CA TRP A 73 -10.32 9.17 12.07
C TRP A 73 -9.22 8.60 12.96
N LYS A 74 -9.51 7.57 13.74
CA LYS A 74 -8.49 6.83 14.49
C LYS A 74 -7.40 6.27 13.58
N THR A 75 -7.78 5.79 12.39
CA THR A 75 -6.80 5.32 11.39
C THR A 75 -6.00 6.48 10.81
N VAL A 76 -6.62 7.63 10.56
CA VAL A 76 -5.91 8.86 10.13
C VAL A 76 -4.88 9.28 11.16
N ASP A 77 -5.23 9.29 12.45
CA ASP A 77 -4.32 9.66 13.53
C ASP A 77 -3.11 8.72 13.58
N LEU A 78 -3.32 7.41 13.43
CA LEU A 78 -2.23 6.42 13.33
C LEU A 78 -1.28 6.70 12.16
N LEU A 79 -1.81 7.06 10.99
CA LEU A 79 -0.99 7.38 9.82
C LEU A 79 -0.20 8.68 10.04
N VAL A 80 -0.82 9.71 10.60
CA VAL A 80 -0.15 10.98 10.89
C VAL A 80 0.97 10.80 11.92
N GLU A 81 0.78 9.95 12.92
CA GLU A 81 1.79 9.62 13.91
C GLU A 81 2.96 8.82 13.29
N ALA A 82 2.65 7.83 12.47
CA ALA A 82 3.65 6.93 11.85
C ALA A 82 4.49 7.63 10.76
N TYR A 83 3.90 8.61 10.06
CA TYR A 83 4.55 9.27 8.92
C TYR A 83 4.74 10.78 9.17
N PRO A 84 5.79 11.20 9.90
CA PRO A 84 6.08 12.62 10.12
C PRO A 84 6.33 13.33 8.79
N GLY A 85 5.51 14.34 8.49
CA GLY A 85 5.56 15.06 7.20
C GLY A 85 4.55 14.57 6.15
N LEU A 86 3.66 13.66 6.52
CA LEU A 86 2.53 13.26 5.70
C LEU A 86 1.71 14.49 5.27
N GLN A 87 1.57 14.69 3.98
CA GLN A 87 0.74 15.75 3.41
C GLN A 87 -0.70 15.24 3.30
N CYS A 88 -1.60 15.91 3.97
CA CYS A 88 -3.00 15.48 4.05
C CYS A 88 -3.93 16.50 3.41
N ASP A 89 -4.99 16.01 2.79
CA ASP A 89 -6.11 16.82 2.27
C ASP A 89 -7.43 16.07 2.44
N ILE A 90 -8.54 16.79 2.31
CA ILE A 90 -9.89 16.22 2.30
C ILE A 90 -10.54 16.57 0.97
N LEU A 91 -10.83 15.58 0.17
CA LEU A 91 -11.52 15.74 -1.10
C LEU A 91 -13.03 15.57 -0.90
N SER A 92 -13.82 16.54 -1.36
CA SER A 92 -15.26 16.32 -1.53
C SER A 92 -15.50 15.20 -2.55
N TYR A 93 -16.65 14.53 -2.47
CA TYR A 93 -17.03 13.48 -3.43
C TYR A 93 -16.90 13.95 -4.89
N GLU A 94 -17.32 15.16 -5.19
CA GLU A 94 -17.27 15.73 -6.54
C GLU A 94 -15.82 15.92 -7.03
N ASN A 95 -14.94 16.46 -6.16
CA ASN A 95 -13.52 16.62 -6.49
C ASN A 95 -12.84 15.27 -6.64
N TYR A 96 -13.15 14.29 -5.78
CA TYR A 96 -12.66 12.93 -5.91
C TYR A 96 -13.07 12.31 -7.26
N GLN A 97 -14.34 12.39 -7.64
CA GLN A 97 -14.83 11.84 -8.92
C GLN A 97 -14.16 12.49 -10.13
N ALA A 98 -13.90 13.81 -10.06
CA ALA A 98 -13.27 14.53 -11.16
C ALA A 98 -11.78 14.16 -11.37
N THR A 99 -11.11 13.67 -10.34
CA THR A 99 -9.67 13.38 -10.36
C THR A 99 -9.32 11.90 -10.21
N ALA A 100 -10.30 11.03 -9.93
CA ALA A 100 -10.06 9.63 -9.62
C ALA A 100 -9.35 8.88 -10.75
N ASP A 101 -9.70 9.13 -12.00
CA ASP A 101 -9.09 8.47 -13.17
C ASP A 101 -7.60 8.82 -13.28
N ASP A 102 -7.23 10.07 -13.01
CA ASP A 102 -5.83 10.51 -13.05
C ASP A 102 -5.04 10.02 -11.84
N LEU A 103 -5.68 10.03 -10.63
CA LEU A 103 -5.04 9.59 -9.39
C LEU A 103 -4.74 8.09 -9.38
N PHE A 104 -5.59 7.28 -10.01
CA PHE A 104 -5.52 5.82 -9.96
C PHE A 104 -5.18 5.18 -11.30
N ASP A 105 -4.63 5.93 -12.25
CA ASP A 105 -4.15 5.36 -13.50
C ASP A 105 -3.15 4.22 -13.25
N GLY A 106 -3.44 3.05 -13.80
CA GLY A 106 -2.65 1.84 -13.61
C GLY A 106 -2.89 1.08 -12.30
N TYR A 107 -3.68 1.60 -11.35
CA TYR A 107 -4.10 0.89 -10.14
C TYR A 107 -5.41 0.13 -10.38
N SER A 108 -5.67 -0.89 -9.56
CA SER A 108 -6.86 -1.76 -9.68
C SER A 108 -7.73 -1.80 -8.44
N LEU A 109 -7.20 -1.40 -7.30
CA LEU A 109 -7.96 -1.24 -6.07
C LEU A 109 -8.32 0.23 -5.92
N ILE A 110 -9.40 0.65 -6.59
CA ILE A 110 -9.83 2.04 -6.61
C ILE A 110 -10.84 2.26 -5.47
N PRO A 111 -10.65 3.29 -4.62
CA PRO A 111 -11.63 3.66 -3.62
C PRO A 111 -12.97 4.01 -4.28
N THR A 112 -14.05 3.58 -3.66
CA THR A 112 -15.42 3.86 -4.12
C THR A 112 -16.21 4.49 -2.98
N PRO A 113 -15.97 5.80 -2.69
CA PRO A 113 -16.65 6.47 -1.60
C PRO A 113 -18.15 6.56 -1.84
N GLU A 114 -18.92 6.64 -0.76
CA GLU A 114 -20.35 6.83 -0.83
C GLU A 114 -20.67 8.23 -1.41
N TYR A 115 -21.82 8.34 -2.03
CA TYR A 115 -22.28 9.62 -2.58
C TYR A 115 -22.34 10.70 -1.50
N ASN A 116 -21.75 11.87 -1.77
CA ASN A 116 -21.57 13.01 -0.86
C ASN A 116 -20.64 12.76 0.35
N SER A 117 -19.91 11.65 0.41
CA SER A 117 -18.88 11.48 1.44
C SER A 117 -17.64 12.33 1.14
N ASN A 118 -16.87 12.65 2.20
CA ASN A 118 -15.56 13.24 2.06
C ASN A 118 -14.51 12.12 2.12
N VAL A 119 -13.50 12.23 1.27
CA VAL A 119 -12.39 11.28 1.20
C VAL A 119 -11.14 11.95 1.76
N TRP A 120 -10.57 11.37 2.79
CA TRP A 120 -9.26 11.78 3.27
C TRP A 120 -8.17 11.16 2.40
N ILE A 121 -7.19 11.97 2.01
CA ILE A 121 -6.01 11.55 1.26
C ILE A 121 -4.76 11.96 2.04
N GLY A 122 -3.78 11.07 2.10
CA GLY A 122 -2.44 11.34 2.62
C GLY A 122 -1.39 10.91 1.61
N VAL A 123 -0.38 11.75 1.40
CA VAL A 123 0.76 11.47 0.53
C VAL A 123 2.05 11.63 1.33
N TYR A 124 2.89 10.62 1.30
CA TYR A 124 4.18 10.63 1.97
C TYR A 124 5.27 10.12 1.04
N SER A 125 6.42 10.79 1.06
CA SER A 125 7.64 10.32 0.37
C SER A 125 8.79 10.35 1.36
N ASP A 126 9.52 9.25 1.45
CA ASP A 126 10.69 9.16 2.32
C ASP A 126 12.00 9.54 1.61
N VAL A 127 13.11 9.53 2.36
CA VAL A 127 14.44 9.86 1.85
C VAL A 127 15.01 8.83 0.86
N ASP A 128 14.45 7.61 0.86
CA ASP A 128 14.85 6.51 -0.03
C ASP A 128 13.96 6.42 -1.28
N GLU A 129 13.20 7.49 -1.56
CA GLU A 129 12.27 7.61 -2.69
C GLU A 129 11.11 6.61 -2.65
N HIS A 130 10.73 6.12 -1.45
CA HIS A 130 9.49 5.37 -1.31
C HIS A 130 8.32 6.35 -1.27
N GLU A 131 7.28 6.03 -2.01
CA GLU A 131 6.06 6.81 -2.05
C GLU A 131 4.89 6.01 -1.49
N TYR A 132 4.11 6.67 -0.65
CA TYR A 132 2.90 6.12 -0.07
C TYR A 132 1.74 7.06 -0.36
N VAL A 133 0.64 6.51 -0.83
CA VAL A 133 -0.62 7.25 -0.95
C VAL A 133 -1.68 6.48 -0.19
N PHE A 134 -2.36 7.17 0.72
CA PHE A 134 -3.38 6.63 1.59
C PHE A 134 -4.72 7.27 1.28
N PHE A 135 -5.78 6.47 1.26
CA PHE A 135 -7.14 6.96 1.10
C PHE A 135 -8.04 6.33 2.15
N ILE A 136 -8.87 7.16 2.79
CA ILE A 136 -9.89 6.72 3.71
C ILE A 136 -11.19 7.44 3.38
N ASP A 137 -12.28 6.67 3.17
CA ASP A 137 -13.63 7.22 3.19
C ASP A 137 -14.06 7.38 4.65
N SER A 138 -14.00 8.62 5.14
CA SER A 138 -14.23 8.95 6.54
C SER A 138 -15.69 9.05 6.93
N GLU A 139 -16.61 9.00 5.97
CA GLU A 139 -18.05 9.20 6.18
C GLU A 139 -18.90 7.99 5.75
N SER A 140 -18.24 6.85 5.44
CA SER A 140 -18.96 5.62 5.10
C SER A 140 -19.84 5.16 6.26
N GLN A 141 -21.10 4.84 5.94
CA GLN A 141 -22.10 4.39 6.93
C GLN A 141 -22.08 2.87 7.14
N THR A 142 -21.41 2.14 6.26
CA THR A 142 -21.43 0.66 6.28
C THR A 142 -20.07 0.06 6.59
N ASP A 143 -19.09 0.31 5.74
CA ASP A 143 -17.75 -0.25 5.86
C ASP A 143 -16.73 0.83 5.49
N ALA A 144 -15.79 1.11 6.39
CA ALA A 144 -14.66 1.98 6.11
C ALA A 144 -13.45 1.17 5.64
N TYR A 145 -12.74 1.70 4.65
CA TYR A 145 -11.55 1.06 4.10
C TYR A 145 -10.40 2.04 3.99
N LEU A 146 -9.23 1.60 4.45
CA LEU A 146 -7.95 2.22 4.13
C LEU A 146 -7.41 1.58 2.85
N TYR A 147 -7.08 2.40 1.87
CA TYR A 147 -6.36 2.00 0.67
C TYR A 147 -4.93 2.52 0.75
N ILE A 148 -3.98 1.65 0.48
CA ILE A 148 -2.55 1.98 0.48
C ILE A 148 -2.00 1.69 -0.90
N TYR A 149 -1.34 2.68 -1.48
CA TYR A 149 -0.56 2.54 -2.71
C TYR A 149 0.89 2.81 -2.35
N TYR A 150 1.69 1.79 -2.47
CA TYR A 150 3.11 1.86 -2.16
C TYR A 150 3.92 1.63 -3.42
N SER A 151 4.86 2.54 -3.70
CA SER A 151 5.85 2.42 -4.77
C SER A 151 7.25 2.74 -4.26
N ARG A 152 8.25 2.18 -4.94
CA ARG A 152 9.68 2.40 -4.67
C ARG A 152 10.42 2.73 -5.95
#